data_850814b69ec8c66653bdf8a30f063a48
#
_entry.id   850814b69ec8c66653bdf8a30f063a48
#
_cell.length_a   1.000
_cell.length_b   1.000
_cell.length_c   1.000
_cell.angle_alpha   90.00
_cell.angle_beta   90.00
_cell.angle_gamma   90.00
#
_symmetry.space_group_name_H-M   'P 1'
#
loop_
_entity.id
_entity.type
_entity.pdbx_description
1 polymer ?
#
loop_
_entity_poly.entity_id
_entity_poly.type
_entity_poly.pdbx_seq_one_letter_code
_entity_poly.pdbx_strand_id
1 'polypeptide(L)'
;METNYIILSFVLVPFLGFIISLIVPQQKELSLSRIAIYTSAFQFLTVLGFIVFWIIKGMPSFNIEETVLYQSKEYKFFIDFYFDKVTAVYLLVGSVITYLIVRYSRSYMHLEEGYKRFFNTILFFYLGYNWTVISGNFETLFIGWEILGISSFLLIAFYRERYLPVKNAVKVFSIYRFGDLGILAAMWASHHLWHENITFLKLSNAELVHEHLVEHSGVGIFIGIALLLAAAAKSAQLPFSSWLPRAMEGPTPSSAIFYGSLSVHFGVFLLLRTFPFWEEQTLVRILIGLTGLITAIVAFFITRVQSTIKTQIAYASITQIGIMFIEIALGLETLVLVHFAGNAFLRTYQLLVSPSVVAYQIRNQFYHFQPHHTNKPKSYYNTFRNTIYVLSLKEWNMDYFMTHWVFRTYKRIGCNLNFLSANNVLFFFIPLYLIGVYFYFNEALIVAYPIFQFLPEIISFSGLVMVLKAFSEREHPKLAWMLVLMGHYCIALAISFNEHFAFSQNLIYISGVTVAGIAGFFCLHFLNKKENKHSDINQYYGYGAKYQLLSITFLICSLGLMGFPITTSFIGEDLIFSHIHEHQYLLGLFAALSFVMSGIALIRLYARLFLGPVLQPIKSNPLKSS
;
A
#
# COMPACT_ATOMS: atom_id res chain seq x y z
N MET A 1 31.20 7.43 -12.01
CA MET A 1 30.23 8.12 -12.88
C MET A 1 29.42 7.15 -13.75
N GLU A 2 30.06 6.26 -14.53
CA GLU A 2 29.33 5.34 -15.44
C GLU A 2 28.33 4.39 -14.72
N THR A 3 28.75 3.82 -13.58
CA THR A 3 27.88 2.93 -12.77
C THR A 3 26.61 3.63 -12.27
N ASN A 4 26.69 4.90 -11.90
CA ASN A 4 25.54 5.67 -11.40
C ASN A 4 24.46 5.85 -12.49
N TYR A 5 24.87 6.12 -13.75
CA TYR A 5 23.92 6.24 -14.86
C TYR A 5 23.22 4.92 -15.17
N ILE A 6 23.92 3.78 -15.01
CA ILE A 6 23.31 2.47 -15.24
C ILE A 6 22.26 2.17 -14.17
N ILE A 7 22.56 2.40 -12.88
CA ILE A 7 21.59 2.18 -11.80
C ILE A 7 20.37 3.11 -11.97
N LEU A 8 20.60 4.38 -12.33
CA LEU A 8 19.51 5.33 -12.61
C LEU A 8 18.64 4.86 -13.78
N SER A 9 19.22 4.18 -14.78
CA SER A 9 18.48 3.63 -15.91
C SER A 9 17.44 2.59 -15.47
N PHE A 10 17.64 1.89 -14.35
CA PHE A 10 16.67 0.92 -13.82
C PHE A 10 15.33 1.55 -13.42
N VAL A 11 15.30 2.84 -13.14
CA VAL A 11 14.07 3.61 -12.93
C VAL A 11 13.60 4.30 -14.21
N LEU A 12 14.53 4.92 -14.95
CA LEU A 12 14.21 5.71 -16.12
C LEU A 12 13.58 4.89 -17.25
N VAL A 13 14.06 3.66 -17.48
CA VAL A 13 13.52 2.80 -18.55
C VAL A 13 12.07 2.41 -18.31
N PRO A 14 11.64 1.89 -17.15
CA PRO A 14 10.23 1.66 -16.86
C PRO A 14 9.39 2.93 -16.88
N PHE A 15 9.92 4.06 -16.39
CA PHE A 15 9.25 5.35 -16.42
C PHE A 15 8.96 5.81 -17.86
N LEU A 16 9.96 5.80 -18.74
CA LEU A 16 9.78 6.16 -20.15
C LEU A 16 8.81 5.20 -20.84
N GLY A 17 8.92 3.89 -20.58
CA GLY A 17 7.98 2.90 -21.09
C GLY A 17 6.54 3.19 -20.68
N PHE A 18 6.32 3.56 -19.41
CA PHE A 18 5.02 3.97 -18.89
C PHE A 18 4.50 5.23 -19.59
N ILE A 19 5.29 6.30 -19.67
CA ILE A 19 4.90 7.56 -20.33
C ILE A 19 4.56 7.34 -21.81
N ILE A 20 5.39 6.61 -22.55
CA ILE A 20 5.13 6.29 -23.96
C ILE A 20 3.83 5.51 -24.11
N SER A 21 3.56 4.55 -23.20
CA SER A 21 2.32 3.76 -23.25
C SER A 21 1.06 4.59 -23.01
N LEU A 22 1.15 5.68 -22.23
CA LEU A 22 0.03 6.61 -22.01
C LEU A 22 -0.38 7.35 -23.28
N ILE A 23 0.59 7.69 -24.15
CA ILE A 23 0.37 8.47 -25.37
C ILE A 23 -0.27 7.61 -26.48
N VAL A 24 0.02 6.30 -26.53
CA VAL A 24 -0.50 5.42 -27.59
C VAL A 24 -2.02 5.26 -27.51
N PRO A 25 -2.76 5.42 -28.63
CA PRO A 25 -4.21 5.22 -28.66
C PRO A 25 -4.65 3.80 -28.28
N GLN A 26 -5.82 3.68 -27.65
CA GLN A 26 -6.36 2.40 -27.16
C GLN A 26 -6.53 1.34 -28.26
N GLN A 27 -6.83 1.76 -29.50
CA GLN A 27 -7.05 0.86 -30.63
C GLN A 27 -5.78 0.16 -31.12
N LYS A 28 -4.59 0.68 -30.76
CA LYS A 28 -3.30 0.13 -31.19
C LYS A 28 -2.74 -0.89 -30.19
N GLU A 29 -3.45 -2.00 -29.97
CA GLU A 29 -3.04 -3.05 -29.03
C GLU A 29 -1.63 -3.60 -29.29
N LEU A 30 -1.29 -3.84 -30.57
CA LEU A 30 0.03 -4.34 -30.95
C LEU A 30 1.16 -3.37 -30.55
N SER A 31 0.94 -2.06 -30.71
CA SER A 31 1.94 -1.05 -30.34
C SER A 31 2.10 -1.00 -28.82
N LEU A 32 1.00 -1.02 -28.07
CA LEU A 32 1.01 -1.03 -26.62
C LEU A 32 1.77 -2.23 -26.05
N SER A 33 1.45 -3.44 -26.51
CA SER A 33 2.14 -4.64 -26.06
C SER A 33 3.61 -4.68 -26.47
N ARG A 34 3.96 -4.18 -27.67
CA ARG A 34 5.36 -4.07 -28.12
C ARG A 34 6.17 -3.13 -27.23
N ILE A 35 5.62 -1.95 -26.88
CA ILE A 35 6.27 -1.01 -25.95
C ILE A 35 6.57 -1.72 -24.63
N ALA A 36 5.57 -2.37 -24.03
CA ALA A 36 5.76 -3.06 -22.77
C ALA A 36 6.79 -4.21 -22.87
N ILE A 37 6.76 -5.00 -23.95
CA ILE A 37 7.72 -6.09 -24.21
C ILE A 37 9.14 -5.52 -24.39
N TYR A 38 9.33 -4.47 -25.20
CA TYR A 38 10.64 -3.89 -25.43
C TYR A 38 11.19 -3.22 -24.19
N THR A 39 10.35 -2.50 -23.42
CA THR A 39 10.75 -1.91 -22.13
C THR A 39 11.21 -2.99 -21.15
N SER A 40 10.43 -4.05 -20.97
CA SER A 40 10.78 -5.13 -20.04
C SER A 40 11.96 -5.97 -20.51
N ALA A 41 12.09 -6.21 -21.82
CA ALA A 41 13.22 -6.93 -22.41
C ALA A 41 14.53 -6.13 -22.27
N PHE A 42 14.49 -4.84 -22.60
CA PHE A 42 15.65 -3.96 -22.47
C PHE A 42 16.09 -3.86 -21.01
N GLN A 43 15.14 -3.66 -20.09
CA GLN A 43 15.42 -3.64 -18.65
C GLN A 43 16.07 -4.96 -18.17
N PHE A 44 15.51 -6.11 -18.59
CA PHE A 44 16.07 -7.41 -18.23
C PHE A 44 17.51 -7.57 -18.72
N LEU A 45 17.79 -7.22 -19.98
CA LEU A 45 19.15 -7.30 -20.54
C LEU A 45 20.13 -6.36 -19.83
N THR A 46 19.68 -5.14 -19.51
CA THR A 46 20.50 -4.15 -18.78
C THR A 46 20.81 -4.64 -17.36
N VAL A 47 19.80 -5.15 -16.64
CA VAL A 47 19.98 -5.72 -15.29
C VAL A 47 20.91 -6.92 -15.34
N LEU A 48 20.71 -7.85 -16.27
CA LEU A 48 21.57 -9.03 -16.42
C LEU A 48 23.03 -8.63 -16.71
N GLY A 49 23.25 -7.73 -17.68
CA GLY A 49 24.59 -7.24 -18.01
C GLY A 49 25.25 -6.54 -16.83
N PHE A 50 24.50 -5.72 -16.09
CA PHE A 50 25.01 -5.04 -14.90
C PHE A 50 25.38 -6.01 -13.78
N ILE A 51 24.56 -7.04 -13.52
CA ILE A 51 24.85 -8.05 -12.50
C ILE A 51 26.11 -8.85 -12.85
N VAL A 52 26.29 -9.23 -14.13
CA VAL A 52 27.55 -9.90 -14.57
C VAL A 52 28.76 -8.99 -14.33
N PHE A 53 28.67 -7.71 -14.71
CA PHE A 53 29.70 -6.72 -14.42
C PHE A 53 29.99 -6.60 -12.92
N TRP A 54 28.93 -6.51 -12.09
CA TRP A 54 29.01 -6.39 -10.64
C TRP A 54 29.71 -7.60 -9.98
N ILE A 55 29.39 -8.82 -10.42
CA ILE A 55 30.04 -10.05 -9.94
C ILE A 55 31.54 -10.04 -10.30
N ILE A 56 31.90 -9.65 -11.53
CA ILE A 56 33.32 -9.56 -11.98
C ILE A 56 34.08 -8.53 -11.13
N LYS A 57 33.42 -7.46 -10.66
CA LYS A 57 34.03 -6.43 -9.79
C LYS A 57 34.13 -6.86 -8.31
N GLY A 58 33.73 -8.07 -7.95
CA GLY A 58 33.80 -8.56 -6.57
C GLY A 58 32.62 -8.14 -5.69
N MET A 59 31.48 -7.83 -6.30
CA MET A 59 30.19 -7.52 -5.63
C MET A 59 30.24 -6.33 -4.63
N PRO A 60 30.82 -5.17 -5.00
CA PRO A 60 30.83 -4.00 -4.11
C PRO A 60 29.42 -3.42 -3.95
N SER A 61 29.14 -2.78 -2.82
CA SER A 61 27.95 -1.92 -2.69
C SER A 61 28.16 -0.61 -3.46
N PHE A 62 27.10 -0.15 -4.13
CA PHE A 62 27.09 1.15 -4.80
C PHE A 62 26.04 2.04 -4.16
N ASN A 63 26.41 3.28 -3.89
CA ASN A 63 25.47 4.34 -3.54
C ASN A 63 25.54 5.44 -4.59
N ILE A 64 24.40 6.00 -4.98
CA ILE A 64 24.33 7.14 -5.88
C ILE A 64 24.21 8.40 -5.02
N GLU A 65 24.91 9.45 -5.43
CA GLU A 65 24.84 10.75 -4.76
C GLU A 65 23.39 11.21 -4.61
N GLU A 66 23.08 11.73 -3.43
CA GLU A 66 21.78 12.20 -3.01
C GLU A 66 21.22 13.29 -3.93
N THR A 67 20.05 13.05 -4.50
CA THR A 67 19.32 14.09 -5.26
C THR A 67 18.41 14.83 -4.30
N VAL A 68 18.84 16.03 -3.87
CA VAL A 68 18.08 16.85 -2.92
C VAL A 68 16.88 17.49 -3.64
N LEU A 69 15.67 17.18 -3.14
CA LEU A 69 14.42 17.78 -3.62
C LEU A 69 14.02 19.00 -2.80
N TYR A 70 14.28 18.95 -1.50
CA TYR A 70 14.01 20.05 -0.59
C TYR A 70 15.06 20.11 0.53
N GLN A 71 15.49 21.29 0.90
CA GLN A 71 16.44 21.50 2.00
C GLN A 71 16.07 22.74 2.80
N SER A 72 16.02 22.58 4.11
CA SER A 72 15.97 23.66 5.09
C SER A 72 17.24 23.65 5.96
N LYS A 73 17.29 24.47 7.01
CA LYS A 73 18.46 24.49 7.92
C LYS A 73 18.61 23.19 8.70
N GLU A 74 17.51 22.54 9.03
CA GLU A 74 17.46 21.38 9.95
C GLU A 74 16.92 20.12 9.29
N TYR A 75 16.45 20.20 8.05
CA TYR A 75 15.82 19.09 7.36
C TYR A 75 16.22 19.04 5.89
N LYS A 76 16.51 17.83 5.41
CA LYS A 76 16.89 17.56 4.02
C LYS A 76 16.06 16.38 3.49
N PHE A 77 15.20 16.67 2.51
CA PHE A 77 14.49 15.63 1.77
C PHE A 77 15.26 15.32 0.48
N PHE A 78 15.72 14.09 0.33
CA PHE A 78 16.53 13.65 -0.80
C PHE A 78 16.13 12.27 -1.28
N ILE A 79 16.33 12.03 -2.57
CA ILE A 79 16.23 10.71 -3.18
C ILE A 79 17.61 10.08 -3.16
N ASP A 80 17.71 8.88 -2.63
CA ASP A 80 18.92 8.09 -2.56
C ASP A 80 18.71 6.71 -3.17
N PHE A 81 19.72 6.21 -3.91
CA PHE A 81 19.67 4.89 -4.51
C PHE A 81 20.86 4.05 -4.08
N TYR A 82 20.57 2.83 -3.67
CA TYR A 82 21.52 1.88 -3.13
C TYR A 82 21.44 0.53 -3.84
N PHE A 83 22.61 -0.03 -4.18
CA PHE A 83 22.70 -1.31 -4.86
C PHE A 83 23.65 -2.25 -4.12
N ASP A 84 23.14 -3.43 -3.75
CA ASP A 84 23.84 -4.49 -3.06
C ASP A 84 23.34 -5.89 -3.51
N LYS A 85 23.71 -6.95 -2.76
CA LYS A 85 23.27 -8.33 -3.04
C LYS A 85 21.74 -8.51 -3.02
N VAL A 86 21.06 -7.83 -2.10
CA VAL A 86 19.59 -7.91 -1.97
C VAL A 86 18.93 -7.26 -3.19
N THR A 87 19.38 -6.04 -3.53
CA THR A 87 18.95 -5.33 -4.74
C THR A 87 19.20 -6.15 -6.00
N ALA A 88 20.38 -6.76 -6.14
CA ALA A 88 20.74 -7.55 -7.33
C ALA A 88 19.78 -8.72 -7.55
N VAL A 89 19.47 -9.50 -6.52
CA VAL A 89 18.57 -10.66 -6.62
C VAL A 89 17.15 -10.21 -6.92
N TYR A 90 16.62 -9.19 -6.22
CA TYR A 90 15.27 -8.68 -6.46
C TYR A 90 15.12 -8.09 -7.86
N LEU A 91 16.09 -7.28 -8.35
CA LEU A 91 16.05 -6.75 -9.70
C LEU A 91 16.09 -7.85 -10.77
N LEU A 92 16.96 -8.85 -10.60
CA LEU A 92 17.06 -9.96 -11.56
C LEU A 92 15.74 -10.75 -11.64
N VAL A 93 15.25 -11.22 -10.50
CA VAL A 93 13.99 -11.98 -10.43
C VAL A 93 12.84 -11.15 -10.98
N GLY A 94 12.74 -9.88 -10.57
CA GLY A 94 11.69 -8.97 -11.01
C GLY A 94 11.71 -8.69 -12.51
N SER A 95 12.89 -8.48 -13.10
CA SER A 95 13.02 -8.20 -14.54
C SER A 95 12.65 -9.42 -15.40
N VAL A 96 13.11 -10.62 -15.02
CA VAL A 96 12.76 -11.87 -15.72
C VAL A 96 11.27 -12.13 -15.65
N ILE A 97 10.69 -12.10 -14.45
CA ILE A 97 9.26 -12.38 -14.25
C ILE A 97 8.41 -11.36 -14.99
N THR A 98 8.74 -10.07 -14.91
CA THR A 98 7.99 -9.02 -15.61
C THR A 98 8.04 -9.23 -17.12
N TYR A 99 9.20 -9.53 -17.69
CA TYR A 99 9.33 -9.80 -19.11
C TYR A 99 8.46 -11.01 -19.56
N LEU A 100 8.52 -12.12 -18.82
CA LEU A 100 7.73 -13.31 -19.13
C LEU A 100 6.22 -13.04 -19.05
N ILE A 101 5.78 -12.34 -18.01
CA ILE A 101 4.36 -12.01 -17.81
C ILE A 101 3.86 -11.03 -18.86
N VAL A 102 4.61 -9.98 -19.19
CA VAL A 102 4.24 -9.01 -20.23
C VAL A 102 4.11 -9.71 -21.60
N ARG A 103 5.04 -10.62 -21.91
CA ARG A 103 4.98 -11.43 -23.14
C ARG A 103 3.77 -12.35 -23.17
N TYR A 104 3.48 -13.04 -22.06
CA TYR A 104 2.28 -13.89 -21.93
C TYR A 104 0.99 -13.07 -22.03
N SER A 105 0.95 -11.90 -21.40
CA SER A 105 -0.22 -11.02 -21.36
C SER A 105 -0.64 -10.52 -22.72
N ARG A 106 0.28 -10.40 -23.69
CA ARG A 106 -0.03 -9.99 -25.07
C ARG A 106 -1.11 -10.87 -25.71
N SER A 107 -1.01 -12.19 -25.53
CA SER A 107 -1.98 -13.14 -26.08
C SER A 107 -3.18 -13.31 -25.15
N TYR A 108 -2.94 -13.33 -23.82
CA TYR A 108 -3.98 -13.57 -22.83
C TYR A 108 -5.02 -12.44 -22.77
N MET A 109 -4.58 -11.18 -22.91
CA MET A 109 -5.44 -9.99 -22.82
C MET A 109 -5.97 -9.52 -24.17
N HIS A 110 -5.65 -10.20 -25.27
CA HIS A 110 -6.08 -9.80 -26.61
C HIS A 110 -7.60 -9.75 -26.70
N LEU A 111 -8.13 -8.64 -27.21
CA LEU A 111 -9.57 -8.31 -27.31
C LEU A 111 -10.30 -8.12 -25.96
N GLU A 112 -9.59 -8.13 -24.83
CA GLU A 112 -10.20 -7.80 -23.53
C GLU A 112 -10.40 -6.29 -23.37
N GLU A 113 -11.56 -5.91 -22.85
CA GLU A 113 -11.84 -4.52 -22.52
C GLU A 113 -10.86 -3.99 -21.48
N GLY A 114 -10.16 -2.90 -21.81
CA GLY A 114 -9.16 -2.31 -20.94
C GLY A 114 -7.73 -2.79 -21.20
N TYR A 115 -7.45 -3.37 -22.36
CA TYR A 115 -6.10 -3.77 -22.76
C TYR A 115 -5.05 -2.69 -22.51
N LYS A 116 -5.29 -1.44 -22.95
CA LYS A 116 -4.41 -0.30 -22.68
C LYS A 116 -4.23 -0.07 -21.17
N ARG A 117 -5.32 -0.09 -20.41
CA ARG A 117 -5.29 0.11 -18.96
C ARG A 117 -4.44 -0.95 -18.25
N PHE A 118 -4.54 -2.22 -18.69
CA PHE A 118 -3.74 -3.31 -18.16
C PHE A 118 -2.23 -3.04 -18.34
N PHE A 119 -1.77 -2.79 -19.58
CA PHE A 119 -0.36 -2.59 -19.85
C PHE A 119 0.20 -1.32 -19.21
N ASN A 120 -0.56 -0.23 -19.20
CA ASN A 120 -0.17 1.00 -18.49
C ASN A 120 0.03 0.73 -17.00
N THR A 121 -0.90 0.01 -16.37
CA THR A 121 -0.79 -0.27 -14.93
C THR A 121 0.33 -1.26 -14.61
N ILE A 122 0.61 -2.25 -15.48
CA ILE A 122 1.77 -3.14 -15.33
C ILE A 122 3.09 -2.37 -15.44
N LEU A 123 3.22 -1.44 -16.39
CA LEU A 123 4.43 -0.60 -16.50
C LEU A 123 4.58 0.35 -15.31
N PHE A 124 3.48 0.91 -14.83
CA PHE A 124 3.47 1.72 -13.62
C PHE A 124 3.86 0.92 -12.37
N PHE A 125 3.36 -0.30 -12.24
CA PHE A 125 3.80 -1.22 -11.21
C PHE A 125 5.30 -1.53 -11.32
N TYR A 126 5.79 -1.80 -12.54
CA TYR A 126 7.18 -2.13 -12.76
C TYR A 126 8.11 -0.97 -12.41
N LEU A 127 7.68 0.26 -12.67
CA LEU A 127 8.36 1.46 -12.19
C LEU A 127 8.45 1.46 -10.66
N GLY A 128 7.33 1.30 -9.96
CA GLY A 128 7.31 1.26 -8.49
C GLY A 128 8.13 0.12 -7.92
N TYR A 129 8.13 -1.04 -8.57
CA TYR A 129 8.95 -2.18 -8.19
C TYR A 129 10.45 -1.85 -8.22
N ASN A 130 10.95 -1.36 -9.37
CA ASN A 130 12.37 -1.02 -9.50
C ASN A 130 12.75 0.11 -8.53
N TRP A 131 11.89 1.13 -8.39
CA TRP A 131 12.10 2.22 -7.46
C TRP A 131 12.27 1.74 -6.01
N THR A 132 11.37 0.87 -5.52
CA THR A 132 11.45 0.31 -4.17
C THR A 132 12.72 -0.53 -3.97
N VAL A 133 13.06 -1.35 -4.96
CA VAL A 133 14.19 -2.29 -4.85
C VAL A 133 15.54 -1.58 -4.79
N ILE A 134 15.72 -0.48 -5.52
CA ILE A 134 16.97 0.29 -5.54
C ILE A 134 17.00 1.45 -4.55
N SER A 135 15.96 1.65 -3.74
CA SER A 135 15.90 2.73 -2.75
C SER A 135 17.06 2.66 -1.77
N GLY A 136 17.62 3.83 -1.44
CA GLY A 136 18.75 3.99 -0.53
C GLY A 136 18.38 4.55 0.85
N ASN A 137 17.12 5.00 1.03
CA ASN A 137 16.57 5.46 2.30
C ASN A 137 15.08 5.14 2.41
N PHE A 138 14.45 5.39 3.56
CA PHE A 138 13.02 5.09 3.77
C PHE A 138 12.11 5.94 2.91
N GLU A 139 12.42 7.22 2.71
CA GLU A 139 11.63 8.17 1.92
C GLU A 139 11.56 7.72 0.45
N THR A 140 12.70 7.36 -0.11
CA THR A 140 12.79 6.81 -1.49
C THR A 140 12.07 5.46 -1.59
N LEU A 141 12.20 4.59 -0.58
CA LEU A 141 11.49 3.32 -0.50
C LEU A 141 9.98 3.54 -0.48
N PHE A 142 9.50 4.49 0.33
CA PHE A 142 8.08 4.76 0.48
C PHE A 142 7.45 5.29 -0.80
N ILE A 143 8.19 6.05 -1.63
CA ILE A 143 7.75 6.45 -2.98
C ILE A 143 7.35 5.22 -3.82
N GLY A 144 8.25 4.26 -3.96
CA GLY A 144 7.97 3.04 -4.73
C GLY A 144 6.87 2.18 -4.09
N TRP A 145 6.85 2.10 -2.76
CA TRP A 145 5.87 1.36 -1.97
C TRP A 145 4.42 1.84 -2.19
N GLU A 146 4.21 3.15 -2.27
CA GLU A 146 2.93 3.76 -2.58
C GLU A 146 2.51 3.52 -4.03
N ILE A 147 3.45 3.61 -4.99
CA ILE A 147 3.18 3.27 -6.39
C ILE A 147 2.72 1.82 -6.52
N LEU A 148 3.35 0.90 -5.80
CA LEU A 148 2.95 -0.51 -5.73
C LEU A 148 1.55 -0.67 -5.11
N GLY A 149 1.22 0.11 -4.09
CA GLY A 149 -0.08 0.09 -3.43
C GLY A 149 -1.23 0.46 -4.38
N ILE A 150 -1.09 1.61 -5.07
CA ILE A 150 -2.13 2.08 -5.98
C ILE A 150 -2.23 1.26 -7.26
N SER A 151 -1.11 0.79 -7.82
CA SER A 151 -1.12 -0.10 -8.98
C SER A 151 -1.79 -1.45 -8.67
N SER A 152 -1.60 -1.97 -7.45
CA SER A 152 -2.31 -3.14 -6.93
C SER A 152 -3.83 -2.89 -6.89
N PHE A 153 -4.27 -1.77 -6.31
CA PHE A 153 -5.68 -1.39 -6.29
C PHE A 153 -6.30 -1.38 -7.69
N LEU A 154 -5.63 -0.73 -8.65
CA LEU A 154 -6.11 -0.59 -10.02
C LEU A 154 -6.22 -1.94 -10.75
N LEU A 155 -5.31 -2.90 -10.49
CA LEU A 155 -5.32 -4.21 -11.13
C LEU A 155 -6.25 -5.22 -10.45
N ILE A 156 -6.49 -5.14 -9.15
CA ILE A 156 -7.56 -5.92 -8.51
C ILE A 156 -8.92 -5.45 -9.03
N ALA A 157 -9.12 -4.13 -9.11
CA ALA A 157 -10.32 -3.51 -9.68
C ALA A 157 -10.33 -3.47 -11.21
N PHE A 158 -9.54 -4.30 -11.90
CA PHE A 158 -9.46 -4.30 -13.37
C PHE A 158 -10.84 -4.46 -14.01
N TYR A 159 -11.63 -5.43 -13.57
CA TYR A 159 -13.03 -5.61 -13.94
C TYR A 159 -13.91 -4.63 -13.17
N ARG A 160 -13.69 -3.35 -13.42
CA ARG A 160 -14.25 -2.23 -12.67
C ARG A 160 -15.77 -2.11 -12.66
N GLU A 161 -16.45 -2.82 -13.55
CA GLU A 161 -17.92 -2.89 -13.64
C GLU A 161 -18.51 -3.95 -12.69
N ARG A 162 -17.67 -4.81 -12.12
CA ARG A 162 -18.10 -5.88 -11.21
C ARG A 162 -17.98 -5.42 -9.76
N TYR A 163 -18.99 -5.75 -8.96
CA TYR A 163 -19.05 -5.40 -7.54
C TYR A 163 -17.88 -6.00 -6.73
N LEU A 164 -17.62 -7.31 -6.90
CA LEU A 164 -16.69 -8.05 -6.05
C LEU A 164 -15.22 -7.62 -6.22
N PRO A 165 -14.68 -7.49 -7.46
CA PRO A 165 -13.32 -6.98 -7.66
C PRO A 165 -13.11 -5.60 -7.05
N VAL A 166 -14.05 -4.67 -7.24
CA VAL A 166 -13.94 -3.32 -6.71
C VAL A 166 -13.98 -3.31 -5.17
N LYS A 167 -14.89 -4.06 -4.57
CA LYS A 167 -14.97 -4.21 -3.10
C LYS A 167 -13.66 -4.78 -2.53
N ASN A 168 -13.13 -5.83 -3.15
CA ASN A 168 -11.90 -6.47 -2.72
C ASN A 168 -10.68 -5.57 -2.92
N ALA A 169 -10.63 -4.77 -4.00
CA ALA A 169 -9.57 -3.78 -4.21
C ALA A 169 -9.53 -2.73 -3.10
N VAL A 170 -10.67 -2.17 -2.70
CA VAL A 170 -10.76 -1.23 -1.58
C VAL A 170 -10.30 -1.88 -0.28
N LYS A 171 -10.67 -3.14 -0.04
CA LYS A 171 -10.27 -3.89 1.15
C LYS A 171 -8.75 -4.08 1.21
N VAL A 172 -8.14 -4.53 0.10
CA VAL A 172 -6.69 -4.76 0.01
C VAL A 172 -5.93 -3.45 0.23
N PHE A 173 -6.36 -2.38 -0.45
CA PHE A 173 -5.78 -1.06 -0.28
C PHE A 173 -5.88 -0.57 1.18
N SER A 174 -7.03 -0.80 1.84
CA SER A 174 -7.21 -0.44 3.24
C SER A 174 -6.24 -1.17 4.17
N ILE A 175 -5.94 -2.45 3.90
CA ILE A 175 -4.96 -3.21 4.69
C ILE A 175 -3.54 -2.69 4.42
N TYR A 176 -3.20 -2.35 3.18
CA TYR A 176 -1.91 -1.74 2.87
C TYR A 176 -1.70 -0.43 3.62
N ARG A 177 -2.72 0.44 3.66
CA ARG A 177 -2.66 1.69 4.44
C ARG A 177 -2.40 1.45 5.93
N PHE A 178 -2.91 0.38 6.53
CA PHE A 178 -2.53 0.02 7.90
C PHE A 178 -1.06 -0.42 8.01
N GLY A 179 -0.52 -1.05 6.98
CA GLY A 179 0.91 -1.36 6.91
C GLY A 179 1.78 -0.10 6.82
N ASP A 180 1.33 0.91 6.07
CA ASP A 180 2.03 2.18 5.89
C ASP A 180 2.24 2.91 7.22
N LEU A 181 1.32 2.76 8.18
CA LEU A 181 1.50 3.24 9.56
C LEU A 181 2.81 2.75 10.17
N GLY A 182 3.18 1.49 9.90
CA GLY A 182 4.43 0.93 10.40
C GLY A 182 5.67 1.59 9.78
N ILE A 183 5.65 1.89 8.46
CA ILE A 183 6.77 2.59 7.83
C ILE A 183 6.88 4.02 8.35
N LEU A 184 5.77 4.77 8.42
CA LEU A 184 5.75 6.14 8.94
C LEU A 184 6.26 6.21 10.38
N ALA A 185 5.85 5.26 11.24
CA ALA A 185 6.33 5.18 12.61
C ALA A 185 7.83 4.84 12.70
N ALA A 186 8.32 3.96 11.80
CA ALA A 186 9.74 3.63 11.73
C ALA A 186 10.58 4.82 11.20
N MET A 187 10.08 5.55 10.19
CA MET A 187 10.71 6.79 9.69
C MET A 187 10.82 7.83 10.80
N TRP A 188 9.71 8.11 11.49
CA TRP A 188 9.70 9.05 12.61
C TRP A 188 10.70 8.67 13.70
N ALA A 189 10.69 7.44 14.16
CA ALA A 189 11.59 7.00 15.22
C ALA A 189 13.07 6.95 14.79
N SER A 190 13.36 6.56 13.54
CA SER A 190 14.72 6.56 13.02
C SER A 190 15.27 7.97 12.82
N HIS A 191 14.42 8.92 12.36
CA HIS A 191 14.80 10.32 12.24
C HIS A 191 15.24 10.92 13.59
N HIS A 192 14.49 10.64 14.65
CA HIS A 192 14.86 11.10 16.00
C HIS A 192 16.10 10.41 16.57
N LEU A 193 16.33 9.14 16.22
CA LEU A 193 17.51 8.41 16.70
C LEU A 193 18.82 8.95 16.07
N TRP A 194 18.79 9.36 14.81
CA TRP A 194 19.97 9.85 14.07
C TRP A 194 19.95 11.35 13.79
N HIS A 195 18.86 12.08 14.08
CA HIS A 195 18.64 13.48 13.73
C HIS A 195 18.80 13.78 12.23
N GLU A 196 18.67 12.76 11.40
CA GLU A 196 18.72 12.86 9.94
C GLU A 196 17.92 11.72 9.30
N ASN A 197 17.60 11.86 8.01
CA ASN A 197 17.02 10.77 7.22
C ASN A 197 18.13 9.75 6.91
N ILE A 198 18.12 8.62 7.63
CA ILE A 198 19.20 7.63 7.55
C ILE A 198 19.21 6.91 6.20
N THR A 199 20.41 6.76 5.59
CA THR A 199 20.59 5.97 4.38
C THR A 199 20.86 4.50 4.71
N PHE A 200 20.44 3.58 3.84
CA PHE A 200 20.72 2.16 4.00
C PHE A 200 22.22 1.84 3.91
N LEU A 201 22.99 2.71 3.27
CA LEU A 201 24.46 2.62 3.29
C LEU A 201 24.99 2.85 4.73
N LYS A 202 24.54 3.89 5.42
CA LYS A 202 24.91 4.14 6.84
C LYS A 202 24.41 3.02 7.73
N LEU A 203 23.18 2.54 7.48
CA LEU A 203 22.59 1.44 8.22
C LEU A 203 23.37 0.12 8.05
N SER A 204 24.06 -0.08 6.94
CA SER A 204 24.91 -1.27 6.72
C SER A 204 26.19 -1.29 7.59
N ASN A 205 26.52 -0.18 8.26
CA ASN A 205 27.61 -0.12 9.23
C ASN A 205 27.13 -0.59 10.62
N ALA A 206 27.36 -1.87 10.93
CA ALA A 206 26.90 -2.50 12.15
C ALA A 206 27.44 -1.81 13.43
N GLU A 207 28.67 -1.28 13.42
CA GLU A 207 29.27 -0.60 14.57
C GLU A 207 28.50 0.68 14.92
N LEU A 208 28.20 1.52 13.93
CA LEU A 208 27.46 2.76 14.09
C LEU A 208 26.04 2.50 14.61
N VAL A 209 25.36 1.48 14.04
CA VAL A 209 23.99 1.12 14.47
C VAL A 209 23.99 0.55 15.88
N HIS A 210 24.96 -0.29 16.21
CA HIS A 210 25.08 -0.88 17.54
C HIS A 210 25.29 0.19 18.62
N GLU A 211 26.19 1.16 18.39
CA GLU A 211 26.45 2.26 19.32
C GLU A 211 25.17 3.03 19.67
N HIS A 212 24.39 3.44 18.67
CA HIS A 212 23.13 4.15 18.89
C HIS A 212 22.04 3.28 19.56
N LEU A 213 21.93 1.99 19.18
CA LEU A 213 20.89 1.11 19.71
C LEU A 213 21.18 0.57 21.11
N VAL A 214 22.44 0.53 21.55
CA VAL A 214 22.78 0.16 22.93
C VAL A 214 22.25 1.20 23.91
N GLU A 215 22.39 2.48 23.59
CA GLU A 215 21.88 3.57 24.43
C GLU A 215 20.34 3.70 24.33
N HIS A 216 19.76 3.38 23.19
CA HIS A 216 18.33 3.57 22.88
C HIS A 216 17.61 2.28 22.47
N SER A 217 17.83 1.18 23.20
CA SER A 217 17.26 -0.14 22.89
C SER A 217 15.72 -0.13 22.74
N GLY A 218 15.01 0.67 23.53
CA GLY A 218 13.55 0.81 23.42
C GLY A 218 13.09 1.36 22.07
N VAL A 219 13.83 2.30 21.49
CA VAL A 219 13.55 2.87 20.16
C VAL A 219 13.80 1.81 19.08
N GLY A 220 14.89 1.04 19.19
CA GLY A 220 15.17 -0.07 18.26
C GLY A 220 14.08 -1.14 18.27
N ILE A 221 13.54 -1.50 19.45
CA ILE A 221 12.40 -2.41 19.56
C ILE A 221 11.16 -1.81 18.89
N PHE A 222 10.87 -0.53 19.12
CA PHE A 222 9.73 0.16 18.51
C PHE A 222 9.83 0.18 16.99
N ILE A 223 10.99 0.55 16.42
CA ILE A 223 11.26 0.53 14.98
C ILE A 223 11.05 -0.89 14.44
N GLY A 224 11.61 -1.90 15.08
CA GLY A 224 11.50 -3.30 14.63
C GLY A 224 10.04 -3.81 14.63
N ILE A 225 9.24 -3.47 15.64
CA ILE A 225 7.81 -3.82 15.70
C ILE A 225 7.02 -3.07 14.61
N ALA A 226 7.32 -1.80 14.38
CA ALA A 226 6.69 -0.98 13.34
C ALA A 226 6.99 -1.55 11.95
N LEU A 227 8.23 -1.93 11.67
CA LEU A 227 8.64 -2.59 10.44
C LEU A 227 8.00 -3.98 10.27
N LEU A 228 7.86 -4.76 11.34
CA LEU A 228 7.13 -6.03 11.33
C LEU A 228 5.66 -5.83 10.95
N LEU A 229 5.00 -4.78 11.46
CA LEU A 229 3.62 -4.43 11.10
C LEU A 229 3.49 -4.15 9.59
N ALA A 230 4.39 -3.32 9.04
CA ALA A 230 4.43 -3.00 7.62
C ALA A 230 4.69 -4.25 6.75
N ALA A 231 5.69 -5.05 7.15
CA ALA A 231 6.06 -6.27 6.46
C ALA A 231 4.93 -7.31 6.48
N ALA A 232 4.28 -7.52 7.63
CA ALA A 232 3.18 -8.45 7.78
C ALA A 232 1.96 -8.03 6.93
N ALA A 233 1.63 -6.75 6.90
CA ALA A 233 0.54 -6.24 6.08
C ALA A 233 0.81 -6.44 4.58
N LYS A 234 2.00 -6.11 4.09
CA LYS A 234 2.36 -6.23 2.66
C LYS A 234 2.52 -7.69 2.22
N SER A 235 3.08 -8.54 3.08
CA SER A 235 3.33 -9.96 2.79
C SER A 235 2.21 -10.90 3.25
N ALA A 236 1.04 -10.38 3.57
CA ALA A 236 -0.12 -11.17 3.98
C ALA A 236 0.16 -12.13 5.15
N GLN A 237 1.02 -11.74 6.09
CA GLN A 237 1.22 -12.50 7.32
C GLN A 237 0.10 -12.23 8.32
N LEU A 238 -0.10 -13.09 9.29
CA LEU A 238 -1.13 -12.91 10.31
C LEU A 238 -0.89 -11.60 11.11
N PRO A 239 -1.96 -10.84 11.40
CA PRO A 239 -3.39 -11.14 11.16
C PRO A 239 -3.93 -10.73 9.78
N PHE A 240 -3.08 -10.28 8.86
CA PHE A 240 -3.47 -9.69 7.58
C PHE A 240 -3.66 -10.69 6.43
N SER A 241 -3.51 -12.00 6.66
CA SER A 241 -3.48 -13.04 5.60
C SER A 241 -4.71 -13.07 4.67
N SER A 242 -5.85 -12.56 5.13
CA SER A 242 -7.12 -12.67 4.41
C SER A 242 -7.21 -11.84 3.13
N TRP A 243 -6.34 -10.85 2.91
CA TRP A 243 -6.43 -9.99 1.72
C TRP A 243 -5.90 -10.65 0.44
N LEU A 244 -4.87 -11.52 0.55
CA LEU A 244 -4.19 -12.06 -0.62
C LEU A 244 -5.10 -12.91 -1.53
N PRO A 245 -5.90 -13.86 -1.03
CA PRO A 245 -6.84 -14.59 -1.88
C PRO A 245 -7.91 -13.68 -2.51
N ARG A 246 -8.33 -12.60 -1.83
CA ARG A 246 -9.29 -11.61 -2.37
C ARG A 246 -8.68 -10.72 -3.44
N ALA A 247 -7.36 -10.58 -3.46
CA ALA A 247 -6.65 -9.85 -4.50
C ALA A 247 -6.62 -10.60 -5.86
N MET A 248 -6.94 -11.89 -5.86
CA MET A 248 -6.91 -12.74 -7.08
C MET A 248 -8.09 -12.49 -8.06
N GLU A 249 -8.89 -11.45 -7.86
CA GLU A 249 -10.02 -11.07 -8.71
C GLU A 249 -9.62 -10.51 -10.08
N GLY A 250 -8.41 -9.98 -10.19
CA GLY A 250 -7.88 -9.45 -11.44
C GLY A 250 -7.57 -10.53 -12.49
N PRO A 251 -7.16 -10.11 -13.70
CA PRO A 251 -6.66 -11.03 -14.74
C PRO A 251 -5.53 -11.93 -14.21
N THR A 252 -5.43 -13.14 -14.72
CA THR A 252 -4.42 -14.10 -14.24
C THR A 252 -2.98 -13.56 -14.32
N PRO A 253 -2.55 -12.85 -15.39
CA PRO A 253 -1.21 -12.26 -15.41
C PRO A 253 -0.97 -11.22 -14.31
N SER A 254 -1.98 -10.40 -13.96
CA SER A 254 -1.84 -9.47 -12.82
C SER A 254 -1.74 -10.21 -11.50
N SER A 255 -2.49 -11.29 -11.31
CA SER A 255 -2.36 -12.14 -10.11
C SER A 255 -0.96 -12.74 -10.01
N ALA A 256 -0.36 -13.15 -11.13
CA ALA A 256 0.96 -13.75 -11.16
C ALA A 256 2.07 -12.75 -10.78
N ILE A 257 2.07 -11.54 -11.36
CA ILE A 257 3.14 -10.55 -11.10
C ILE A 257 3.05 -9.96 -9.69
N PHE A 258 1.84 -9.65 -9.21
CA PHE A 258 1.66 -9.00 -7.92
C PHE A 258 1.67 -9.98 -6.76
N TYR A 259 0.74 -10.94 -6.79
CA TYR A 259 0.38 -11.71 -5.60
C TYR A 259 1.02 -13.08 -5.57
N GLY A 260 1.46 -13.55 -6.73
CA GLY A 260 2.26 -14.78 -6.83
C GLY A 260 3.73 -14.55 -6.56
N SER A 261 4.29 -13.45 -7.09
CA SER A 261 5.75 -13.32 -7.18
C SER A 261 6.36 -12.06 -6.56
N LEU A 262 6.00 -10.85 -7.03
CA LEU A 262 6.80 -9.68 -6.70
C LEU A 262 6.28 -8.92 -5.49
N SER A 263 5.04 -8.37 -5.56
CA SER A 263 4.55 -7.46 -4.53
C SER A 263 4.41 -8.10 -3.15
N VAL A 264 4.01 -9.37 -3.08
CA VAL A 264 3.81 -10.08 -1.81
C VAL A 264 5.11 -10.34 -1.05
N HIS A 265 6.26 -10.31 -1.71
CA HIS A 265 7.57 -10.49 -1.07
C HIS A 265 8.21 -9.18 -0.58
N PHE A 266 7.56 -8.03 -0.75
CA PHE A 266 8.14 -6.77 -0.28
C PHE A 266 8.21 -6.64 1.24
N GLY A 267 7.41 -7.37 2.01
CA GLY A 267 7.63 -7.45 3.45
C GLY A 267 8.93 -8.18 3.81
N VAL A 268 9.28 -9.24 3.05
CA VAL A 268 10.58 -9.92 3.17
C VAL A 268 11.71 -8.97 2.78
N PHE A 269 11.56 -8.24 1.67
CA PHE A 269 12.53 -7.23 1.24
C PHE A 269 12.74 -6.15 2.31
N LEU A 270 11.65 -5.60 2.88
CA LEU A 270 11.72 -4.58 3.92
C LEU A 270 12.49 -5.08 5.14
N LEU A 271 12.18 -6.28 5.64
CA LEU A 271 12.89 -6.85 6.78
C LEU A 271 14.36 -7.13 6.48
N LEU A 272 14.71 -7.62 5.29
CA LEU A 272 16.11 -7.79 4.87
C LEU A 272 16.84 -6.45 4.81
N ARG A 273 16.20 -5.43 4.22
CA ARG A 273 16.82 -4.10 4.04
C ARG A 273 17.04 -3.38 5.36
N THR A 274 16.20 -3.64 6.34
CA THR A 274 16.23 -3.00 7.66
C THR A 274 16.77 -3.91 8.76
N PHE A 275 17.38 -5.03 8.39
CA PHE A 275 17.93 -6.03 9.32
C PHE A 275 18.80 -5.42 10.42
N PRO A 276 19.71 -4.45 10.17
CA PRO A 276 20.55 -3.88 11.20
C PRO A 276 19.81 -3.16 12.35
N PHE A 277 18.60 -2.66 12.13
CA PHE A 277 17.80 -2.03 13.21
C PHE A 277 17.37 -3.00 14.29
N TRP A 278 17.18 -4.27 13.95
CA TRP A 278 16.57 -5.25 14.85
C TRP A 278 17.39 -6.53 15.00
N GLU A 279 18.54 -6.63 14.37
CA GLU A 279 19.44 -7.79 14.47
C GLU A 279 19.78 -8.12 15.92
N GLU A 280 20.14 -7.12 16.72
CA GLU A 280 20.48 -7.25 18.13
C GLU A 280 19.26 -7.31 19.04
N GLN A 281 18.07 -7.00 18.53
CA GLN A 281 16.83 -6.96 19.31
C GLN A 281 16.18 -8.34 19.39
N THR A 282 16.57 -9.16 20.39
CA THR A 282 16.07 -10.55 20.56
C THR A 282 14.54 -10.62 20.57
N LEU A 283 13.85 -9.66 21.21
CA LEU A 283 12.39 -9.63 21.24
C LEU A 283 11.79 -9.50 19.83
N VAL A 284 12.34 -8.61 19.01
CA VAL A 284 11.86 -8.38 17.63
C VAL A 284 12.10 -9.63 16.79
N ARG A 285 13.28 -10.25 16.87
CA ARG A 285 13.59 -11.51 16.17
C ARG A 285 12.59 -12.61 16.52
N ILE A 286 12.29 -12.77 17.82
CA ILE A 286 11.31 -13.75 18.28
C ILE A 286 9.92 -13.43 17.71
N LEU A 287 9.49 -12.16 17.73
CA LEU A 287 8.19 -11.76 17.19
C LEU A 287 8.08 -12.00 15.67
N ILE A 288 9.13 -11.70 14.90
CA ILE A 288 9.18 -11.98 13.45
C ILE A 288 9.08 -13.51 13.21
N GLY A 289 9.90 -14.29 13.92
CA GLY A 289 9.91 -15.76 13.78
C GLY A 289 8.57 -16.39 14.18
N LEU A 290 7.96 -15.95 15.29
CA LEU A 290 6.63 -16.43 15.72
C LEU A 290 5.53 -16.04 14.73
N THR A 291 5.53 -14.82 14.22
CA THR A 291 4.57 -14.37 13.19
C THR A 291 4.69 -15.27 11.96
N GLY A 292 5.91 -15.53 11.50
CA GLY A 292 6.17 -16.45 10.38
C GLY A 292 5.69 -17.87 10.66
N LEU A 293 6.03 -18.44 11.81
CA LEU A 293 5.67 -19.80 12.20
C LEU A 293 4.16 -20.01 12.27
N ILE A 294 3.46 -19.15 13.00
CA ILE A 294 2.01 -19.24 13.17
C ILE A 294 1.33 -19.07 11.79
N THR A 295 1.79 -18.12 10.98
CA THR A 295 1.26 -17.90 9.64
C THR A 295 1.49 -19.13 8.74
N ALA A 296 2.69 -19.69 8.74
CA ALA A 296 3.02 -20.87 7.92
C ALA A 296 2.11 -22.07 8.27
N ILE A 297 1.92 -22.34 9.56
CA ILE A 297 1.06 -23.44 10.01
C ILE A 297 -0.40 -23.20 9.62
N VAL A 298 -0.96 -22.04 9.91
CA VAL A 298 -2.35 -21.68 9.62
C VAL A 298 -2.62 -21.70 8.12
N ALA A 299 -1.77 -21.05 7.33
CA ALA A 299 -1.90 -20.99 5.89
C ALA A 299 -1.75 -22.35 5.21
N PHE A 300 -0.89 -23.24 5.73
CA PHE A 300 -0.75 -24.60 5.24
C PHE A 300 -2.05 -25.39 5.35
N PHE A 301 -2.75 -25.33 6.48
CA PHE A 301 -4.03 -26.01 6.64
C PHE A 301 -5.11 -25.37 5.75
N ILE A 302 -5.14 -24.05 5.62
CA ILE A 302 -6.08 -23.35 4.74
C ILE A 302 -5.87 -23.76 3.28
N THR A 303 -4.62 -23.87 2.81
CA THR A 303 -4.28 -24.26 1.43
C THR A 303 -4.99 -25.56 1.02
N ARG A 304 -5.09 -26.52 1.93
CA ARG A 304 -5.65 -27.86 1.66
C ARG A 304 -7.18 -27.90 1.47
N VAL A 305 -7.88 -26.84 1.91
CA VAL A 305 -9.34 -26.79 1.90
C VAL A 305 -9.91 -25.77 0.92
N GLN A 306 -9.04 -25.04 0.21
CA GLN A 306 -9.49 -24.03 -0.76
C GLN A 306 -10.12 -24.65 -1.99
N SER A 307 -11.25 -24.05 -2.42
CA SER A 307 -12.04 -24.54 -3.57
C SER A 307 -11.50 -24.09 -4.92
N THR A 308 -10.75 -22.99 -4.98
CA THR A 308 -10.19 -22.47 -6.23
C THR A 308 -8.67 -22.61 -6.28
N ILE A 309 -8.12 -22.89 -7.45
CA ILE A 309 -6.67 -23.03 -7.62
C ILE A 309 -5.94 -21.73 -7.30
N LYS A 310 -6.49 -20.57 -7.69
CA LYS A 310 -5.88 -19.29 -7.39
C LYS A 310 -5.77 -19.03 -5.88
N THR A 311 -6.83 -19.29 -5.11
CA THR A 311 -6.80 -19.14 -3.64
C THR A 311 -5.89 -20.16 -2.98
N GLN A 312 -5.83 -21.39 -3.50
CA GLN A 312 -4.90 -22.42 -3.04
C GLN A 312 -3.43 -21.97 -3.22
N ILE A 313 -3.08 -21.44 -4.40
CA ILE A 313 -1.73 -20.91 -4.68
C ILE A 313 -1.43 -19.70 -3.79
N ALA A 314 -2.43 -18.82 -3.54
CA ALA A 314 -2.27 -17.69 -2.65
C ALA A 314 -1.86 -18.12 -1.23
N TYR A 315 -2.61 -19.03 -0.62
CA TYR A 315 -2.26 -19.52 0.73
C TYR A 315 -0.98 -20.34 0.76
N ALA A 316 -0.67 -21.07 -0.30
CA ALA A 316 0.62 -21.74 -0.43
C ALA A 316 1.79 -20.74 -0.51
N SER A 317 1.59 -19.57 -1.14
CA SER A 317 2.57 -18.49 -1.12
C SER A 317 2.72 -17.89 0.28
N ILE A 318 1.62 -17.61 0.99
CA ILE A 318 1.64 -17.11 2.37
C ILE A 318 2.42 -18.08 3.29
N THR A 319 2.23 -19.40 3.12
CA THR A 319 2.98 -20.41 3.87
C THR A 319 4.48 -20.27 3.66
N GLN A 320 4.94 -20.17 2.41
CA GLN A 320 6.38 -20.04 2.10
C GLN A 320 6.96 -18.73 2.62
N ILE A 321 6.23 -17.62 2.50
CA ILE A 321 6.66 -16.32 3.04
C ILE A 321 6.76 -16.38 4.58
N GLY A 322 5.84 -17.10 5.25
CA GLY A 322 5.96 -17.34 6.69
C GLY A 322 7.25 -18.08 7.07
N ILE A 323 7.69 -19.05 6.24
CA ILE A 323 8.98 -19.73 6.44
C ILE A 323 10.15 -18.73 6.21
N MET A 324 10.07 -17.85 5.19
CA MET A 324 11.08 -16.82 4.98
C MET A 324 11.19 -15.85 6.18
N PHE A 325 10.10 -15.53 6.87
CA PHE A 325 10.15 -14.72 8.10
C PHE A 325 10.93 -15.46 9.20
N ILE A 326 10.80 -16.78 9.31
CA ILE A 326 11.62 -17.58 10.24
C ILE A 326 13.09 -17.54 9.83
N GLU A 327 13.38 -17.73 8.55
CA GLU A 327 14.75 -17.69 8.01
C GLU A 327 15.42 -16.33 8.27
N ILE A 328 14.68 -15.21 8.08
CA ILE A 328 15.16 -13.86 8.40
C ILE A 328 15.44 -13.71 9.90
N ALA A 329 14.51 -14.15 10.76
CA ALA A 329 14.68 -14.08 12.21
C ALA A 329 15.92 -14.87 12.70
N LEU A 330 16.32 -15.91 11.96
CA LEU A 330 17.55 -16.68 12.20
C LEU A 330 18.80 -16.03 11.60
N GLY A 331 18.67 -14.95 10.81
CA GLY A 331 19.80 -14.28 10.14
C GLY A 331 20.29 -14.99 8.87
N LEU A 332 19.49 -15.89 8.27
CA LEU A 332 19.86 -16.69 7.10
C LEU A 332 19.59 -15.95 5.77
N GLU A 333 20.13 -14.74 5.61
CA GLU A 333 19.84 -13.84 4.47
C GLU A 333 19.99 -14.50 3.09
N THR A 334 21.08 -15.22 2.86
CA THR A 334 21.33 -15.87 1.55
C THR A 334 20.27 -16.94 1.26
N LEU A 335 19.85 -17.70 2.28
CA LEU A 335 18.79 -18.69 2.14
C LEU A 335 17.46 -18.02 1.77
N VAL A 336 17.12 -16.91 2.43
CA VAL A 336 15.94 -16.11 2.11
C VAL A 336 15.92 -15.64 0.66
N LEU A 337 17.06 -15.15 0.14
CA LEU A 337 17.15 -14.68 -1.24
C LEU A 337 16.94 -15.82 -2.25
N VAL A 338 17.52 -16.99 -2.01
CA VAL A 338 17.30 -18.19 -2.83
C VAL A 338 15.86 -18.68 -2.73
N HIS A 339 15.31 -18.70 -1.52
CA HIS A 339 13.92 -19.10 -1.27
C HIS A 339 12.93 -18.12 -1.97
N PHE A 340 13.16 -16.82 -1.87
CA PHE A 340 12.41 -15.79 -2.59
C PHE A 340 12.40 -16.06 -4.10
N ALA A 341 13.57 -16.24 -4.70
CA ALA A 341 13.69 -16.49 -6.14
C ALA A 341 12.90 -17.77 -6.53
N GLY A 342 13.12 -18.88 -5.83
CA GLY A 342 12.44 -20.13 -6.08
C GLY A 342 10.92 -20.04 -5.95
N ASN A 343 10.43 -19.40 -4.88
CA ASN A 343 8.98 -19.23 -4.66
C ASN A 343 8.37 -18.30 -5.71
N ALA A 344 9.01 -17.18 -6.04
CA ALA A 344 8.53 -16.23 -7.03
C ALA A 344 8.35 -16.88 -8.41
N PHE A 345 9.34 -17.63 -8.90
CA PHE A 345 9.24 -18.36 -10.16
C PHE A 345 8.18 -19.46 -10.13
N LEU A 346 8.15 -20.27 -9.05
CA LEU A 346 7.19 -21.36 -8.90
C LEU A 346 5.74 -20.84 -8.92
N ARG A 347 5.43 -19.79 -8.14
CA ARG A 347 4.08 -19.23 -8.08
C ARG A 347 3.66 -18.55 -9.36
N THR A 348 4.58 -17.85 -10.02
CA THR A 348 4.33 -17.30 -11.36
C THR A 348 3.92 -18.41 -12.33
N TYR A 349 4.71 -19.47 -12.42
CA TYR A 349 4.41 -20.61 -13.27
C TYR A 349 3.05 -21.24 -12.94
N GLN A 350 2.79 -21.54 -11.68
CA GLN A 350 1.54 -22.15 -11.25
C GLN A 350 0.32 -21.31 -11.60
N LEU A 351 0.40 -19.98 -11.43
CA LEU A 351 -0.71 -19.07 -11.77
C LEU A 351 -0.94 -18.98 -13.28
N LEU A 352 0.11 -18.87 -14.08
CA LEU A 352 -0.02 -18.79 -15.54
C LEU A 352 -0.61 -20.07 -16.14
N VAL A 353 -0.33 -21.24 -15.56
CA VAL A 353 -0.85 -22.55 -16.02
C VAL A 353 -2.23 -22.86 -15.41
N SER A 354 -2.64 -22.18 -14.33
CA SER A 354 -3.88 -22.48 -13.57
C SER A 354 -5.16 -22.61 -14.41
N PRO A 355 -5.42 -21.82 -15.47
CA PRO A 355 -6.62 -21.96 -16.26
C PRO A 355 -6.75 -23.33 -16.94
N SER A 356 -5.66 -23.90 -17.44
CA SER A 356 -5.66 -25.22 -18.10
C SER A 356 -5.80 -26.37 -17.08
N VAL A 357 -5.23 -26.23 -15.87
CA VAL A 357 -5.36 -27.22 -14.79
C VAL A 357 -6.81 -27.35 -14.33
N VAL A 358 -7.56 -26.24 -14.23
CA VAL A 358 -8.98 -26.28 -13.86
C VAL A 358 -9.78 -27.13 -14.84
N ALA A 359 -9.61 -26.91 -16.13
CA ALA A 359 -10.31 -27.67 -17.17
C ALA A 359 -9.99 -29.18 -17.10
N TYR A 360 -8.73 -29.51 -16.84
CA TYR A 360 -8.30 -30.89 -16.65
C TYR A 360 -8.92 -31.54 -15.40
N GLN A 361 -8.93 -30.85 -14.27
CA GLN A 361 -9.50 -31.37 -13.02
C GLN A 361 -11.01 -31.57 -13.12
N ILE A 362 -11.75 -30.63 -13.71
CA ILE A 362 -13.20 -30.77 -13.94
C ILE A 362 -13.47 -32.01 -14.78
N ARG A 363 -12.72 -32.21 -15.86
CA ARG A 363 -12.86 -33.40 -16.72
C ARG A 363 -12.54 -34.68 -15.96
N ASN A 364 -11.47 -34.69 -15.15
CA ASN A 364 -11.07 -35.85 -14.37
C ASN A 364 -12.11 -36.20 -13.30
N GLN A 365 -12.68 -35.22 -12.61
CA GLN A 365 -13.77 -35.43 -11.65
C GLN A 365 -15.02 -35.99 -12.33
N PHE A 366 -15.34 -35.56 -13.54
CA PHE A 366 -16.49 -36.04 -14.28
C PHE A 366 -16.37 -37.51 -14.63
N TYR A 367 -15.18 -37.98 -15.06
CA TYR A 367 -14.95 -39.38 -15.48
C TYR A 367 -14.58 -40.33 -14.36
N HIS A 368 -14.02 -39.85 -13.24
CA HIS A 368 -13.46 -40.67 -12.17
C HIS A 368 -14.05 -40.35 -10.79
N PHE A 369 -15.30 -39.87 -10.73
CA PHE A 369 -15.95 -39.56 -9.47
C PHE A 369 -16.16 -40.86 -8.65
N GLN A 370 -15.50 -40.92 -7.48
CA GLN A 370 -15.73 -41.97 -6.49
C GLN A 370 -16.31 -41.35 -5.22
N PRO A 371 -17.54 -41.71 -4.81
CA PRO A 371 -18.12 -41.19 -3.58
C PRO A 371 -17.32 -41.69 -2.37
N HIS A 372 -16.87 -40.77 -1.54
CA HIS A 372 -16.17 -41.11 -0.30
C HIS A 372 -17.17 -41.52 0.79
N HIS A 373 -17.33 -42.81 1.02
CA HIS A 373 -18.05 -43.32 2.17
C HIS A 373 -17.19 -43.20 3.43
N THR A 374 -17.48 -42.24 4.30
CA THR A 374 -16.79 -42.07 5.58
C THR A 374 -17.63 -42.51 6.75
N ASN A 375 -17.75 -43.81 6.97
CA ASN A 375 -18.15 -44.37 8.26
C ASN A 375 -16.92 -44.52 9.16
N LYS A 376 -16.37 -43.42 9.69
CA LYS A 376 -15.28 -43.51 10.68
C LYS A 376 -15.81 -43.29 12.08
N PRO A 377 -15.41 -44.13 13.06
CA PRO A 377 -15.87 -44.02 14.44
C PRO A 377 -15.49 -42.67 15.05
N LYS A 378 -16.31 -42.17 15.99
CA LYS A 378 -16.01 -40.95 16.78
C LYS A 378 -14.72 -41.20 17.58
N SER A 379 -13.63 -40.51 17.20
CA SER A 379 -12.36 -40.51 17.92
C SER A 379 -11.96 -39.08 18.19
N TYR A 380 -11.25 -38.83 19.29
CA TYR A 380 -10.66 -37.51 19.60
C TYR A 380 -9.86 -36.93 18.43
N TYR A 381 -9.10 -37.78 17.75
CA TYR A 381 -8.34 -37.42 16.57
C TYR A 381 -9.25 -36.93 15.41
N ASN A 382 -10.37 -37.60 15.18
CA ASN A 382 -11.32 -37.19 14.14
C ASN A 382 -12.01 -35.86 14.49
N THR A 383 -12.32 -35.64 15.76
CA THR A 383 -12.90 -34.37 16.23
C THR A 383 -11.91 -33.24 16.04
N PHE A 384 -10.65 -33.40 16.47
CA PHE A 384 -9.59 -32.40 16.29
C PHE A 384 -9.34 -32.07 14.81
N ARG A 385 -9.21 -33.10 13.96
CA ARG A 385 -9.04 -32.93 12.52
C ARG A 385 -10.21 -32.20 11.87
N ASN A 386 -11.44 -32.53 12.26
CA ASN A 386 -12.63 -31.84 11.73
C ASN A 386 -12.73 -30.39 12.21
N THR A 387 -12.30 -30.10 13.44
CA THR A 387 -12.23 -28.74 13.97
C THR A 387 -11.24 -27.91 13.16
N ILE A 388 -10.02 -28.42 12.93
CA ILE A 388 -9.02 -27.74 12.07
C ILE A 388 -9.57 -27.55 10.66
N TYR A 389 -10.25 -28.55 10.09
CA TYR A 389 -10.86 -28.44 8.77
C TYR A 389 -11.88 -27.32 8.70
N VAL A 390 -12.79 -27.21 9.66
CA VAL A 390 -13.82 -26.16 9.71
C VAL A 390 -13.20 -24.78 9.94
N LEU A 391 -12.21 -24.68 10.83
CA LEU A 391 -11.47 -23.42 11.05
C LEU A 391 -10.75 -22.98 9.77
N SER A 392 -10.09 -23.91 9.09
CA SER A 392 -9.37 -23.65 7.85
C SER A 392 -10.31 -23.27 6.71
N LEU A 393 -11.49 -23.89 6.60
CA LEU A 393 -12.52 -23.51 5.63
C LEU A 393 -13.01 -22.07 5.83
N LYS A 394 -13.11 -21.64 7.10
CA LYS A 394 -13.45 -20.25 7.47
C LYS A 394 -12.24 -19.32 7.52
N GLU A 395 -11.07 -19.76 7.02
CA GLU A 395 -9.81 -18.98 7.05
C GLU A 395 -9.50 -18.44 8.46
N TRP A 396 -9.76 -19.25 9.49
CA TRP A 396 -9.61 -18.92 10.92
C TRP A 396 -10.30 -17.60 11.31
N ASN A 397 -11.35 -17.22 10.59
CA ASN A 397 -12.11 -15.99 10.76
C ASN A 397 -11.25 -14.69 10.66
N MET A 398 -10.08 -14.73 10.01
CA MET A 398 -9.21 -13.55 9.88
C MET A 398 -9.89 -12.43 9.11
N ASP A 399 -10.70 -12.77 8.10
CA ASP A 399 -11.51 -11.79 7.38
C ASP A 399 -12.57 -11.12 8.26
N TYR A 400 -13.20 -11.91 9.11
CA TYR A 400 -14.17 -11.42 10.10
C TYR A 400 -13.48 -10.51 11.12
N PHE A 401 -12.30 -10.92 11.63
CA PHE A 401 -11.50 -10.12 12.56
C PHE A 401 -11.20 -8.73 11.98
N MET A 402 -10.60 -8.66 10.80
CA MET A 402 -10.28 -7.37 10.16
C MET A 402 -11.54 -6.52 9.91
N THR A 403 -12.62 -7.13 9.44
CA THR A 403 -13.84 -6.39 9.09
C THR A 403 -14.58 -5.89 10.34
N HIS A 404 -14.71 -6.72 11.39
CA HIS A 404 -15.56 -6.42 12.54
C HIS A 404 -14.81 -5.73 13.67
N TRP A 405 -13.58 -6.16 13.97
CA TRP A 405 -12.81 -5.60 15.08
C TRP A 405 -12.02 -4.36 14.68
N VAL A 406 -11.47 -4.31 13.45
CA VAL A 406 -10.72 -3.16 12.99
C VAL A 406 -11.64 -2.14 12.30
N PHE A 407 -12.08 -2.41 11.07
CA PHE A 407 -12.81 -1.42 10.27
C PHE A 407 -14.17 -1.00 10.84
N ARG A 408 -14.92 -1.93 11.42
CA ARG A 408 -16.25 -1.62 12.00
C ARG A 408 -16.13 -0.76 13.27
N THR A 409 -15.06 -0.90 14.04
CA THR A 409 -14.80 -0.08 15.22
C THR A 409 -14.60 1.38 14.83
N TYR A 410 -13.70 1.65 13.88
CA TYR A 410 -13.51 3.02 13.36
C TYR A 410 -14.80 3.59 12.75
N LYS A 411 -15.56 2.76 12.02
CA LYS A 411 -16.85 3.18 11.49
C LYS A 411 -17.85 3.54 12.59
N ARG A 412 -17.93 2.77 13.67
CA ARG A 412 -18.84 3.07 14.81
C ARG A 412 -18.47 4.39 15.48
N ILE A 413 -17.19 4.62 15.74
CA ILE A 413 -16.72 5.89 16.31
C ILE A 413 -17.20 7.05 15.42
N GLY A 414 -16.90 7.00 14.13
CA GLY A 414 -17.29 8.06 13.22
C GLY A 414 -18.82 8.23 13.04
N CYS A 415 -19.60 7.14 13.12
CA CYS A 415 -21.07 7.23 13.08
C CYS A 415 -21.67 7.96 14.30
N ASN A 416 -21.00 7.92 15.46
CA ASN A 416 -21.45 8.63 16.66
C ASN A 416 -21.19 10.16 16.56
N LEU A 417 -20.42 10.62 15.59
CA LEU A 417 -20.08 12.02 15.37
C LEU A 417 -21.10 12.74 14.48
N ASN A 418 -22.40 12.53 14.72
CA ASN A 418 -23.47 13.11 13.88
C ASN A 418 -23.60 14.63 14.00
N PHE A 419 -23.02 15.23 15.06
CA PHE A 419 -22.93 16.68 15.20
C PHE A 419 -22.11 17.34 14.09
N LEU A 420 -21.15 16.63 13.47
CA LEU A 420 -20.40 17.07 12.30
C LEU A 420 -21.19 16.82 11.02
N SER A 421 -22.35 17.44 10.90
CA SER A 421 -23.20 17.41 9.71
C SER A 421 -22.79 18.50 8.70
N ALA A 422 -23.33 18.42 7.48
CA ALA A 422 -23.05 19.40 6.43
C ALA A 422 -23.38 20.86 6.84
N ASN A 423 -24.35 21.03 7.71
CA ASN A 423 -24.79 22.35 8.18
C ASN A 423 -23.92 22.87 9.35
N ASN A 424 -23.42 21.96 10.19
CA ASN A 424 -22.80 22.31 11.46
C ASN A 424 -21.26 22.25 11.43
N VAL A 425 -20.67 21.55 10.47
CA VAL A 425 -19.22 21.32 10.44
C VAL A 425 -18.40 22.60 10.47
N LEU A 426 -18.85 23.65 9.79
CA LEU A 426 -18.17 24.94 9.77
C LEU A 426 -18.22 25.66 11.12
N PHE A 427 -19.30 25.48 11.90
CA PHE A 427 -19.42 26.03 13.26
C PHE A 427 -18.43 25.41 14.24
N PHE A 428 -17.97 24.18 14.00
CA PHE A 428 -16.93 23.54 14.79
C PHE A 428 -15.54 23.88 14.28
N PHE A 429 -15.34 23.77 12.95
CA PHE A 429 -14.02 23.94 12.35
C PHE A 429 -13.51 25.37 12.45
N ILE A 430 -14.34 26.36 12.08
CA ILE A 430 -13.88 27.77 12.01
C ILE A 430 -13.47 28.28 13.40
N PRO A 431 -14.26 28.16 14.48
CA PRO A 431 -13.80 28.61 15.79
C PRO A 431 -12.56 27.87 16.28
N LEU A 432 -12.52 26.53 16.13
CA LEU A 432 -11.36 25.72 16.52
C LEU A 432 -10.09 26.19 15.80
N TYR A 433 -10.17 26.39 14.50
CA TYR A 433 -9.03 26.80 13.69
C TYR A 433 -8.59 28.24 14.01
N LEU A 434 -9.54 29.17 14.17
CA LEU A 434 -9.25 30.55 14.56
C LEU A 434 -8.63 30.66 15.97
N ILE A 435 -9.13 29.87 16.93
CA ILE A 435 -8.53 29.77 18.25
C ILE A 435 -7.10 29.26 18.16
N GLY A 436 -6.86 28.21 17.39
CA GLY A 436 -5.50 27.71 17.17
C GLY A 436 -4.59 28.74 16.54
N VAL A 437 -5.03 29.42 15.48
CA VAL A 437 -4.27 30.52 14.83
C VAL A 437 -4.02 31.69 15.82
N TYR A 438 -4.98 32.02 16.66
CA TYR A 438 -4.81 33.06 17.67
C TYR A 438 -3.69 32.71 18.66
N PHE A 439 -3.67 31.48 19.17
CA PHE A 439 -2.60 31.01 20.07
C PHE A 439 -1.26 30.91 19.36
N TYR A 440 -1.23 30.52 18.10
CA TYR A 440 0.00 30.50 17.30
C TYR A 440 0.67 31.87 17.23
N PHE A 441 -0.10 32.96 17.07
CA PHE A 441 0.44 34.33 17.08
C PHE A 441 0.69 34.90 18.48
N ASN A 442 0.22 34.23 19.54
CA ASN A 442 0.36 34.65 20.94
C ASN A 442 1.04 33.58 21.79
N GLU A 443 2.21 33.13 21.38
CA GLU A 443 2.97 32.04 22.04
C GLU A 443 3.24 32.32 23.55
N ALA A 444 3.36 33.58 23.94
CA ALA A 444 3.50 33.97 25.34
C ALA A 444 2.37 33.44 26.24
N LEU A 445 1.17 33.26 25.72
CA LEU A 445 0.05 32.68 26.46
C LEU A 445 0.21 31.18 26.66
N ILE A 446 0.84 30.48 25.71
CA ILE A 446 1.12 29.04 25.81
C ILE A 446 2.12 28.78 26.94
N VAL A 447 3.16 29.61 27.01
CA VAL A 447 4.19 29.53 28.06
C VAL A 447 3.61 29.89 29.43
N ALA A 448 2.69 30.87 29.49
CA ALA A 448 2.10 31.33 30.75
C ALA A 448 1.14 30.32 31.40
N TYR A 449 0.51 29.44 30.63
CA TYR A 449 -0.50 28.51 31.11
C TYR A 449 -0.20 27.07 30.66
N PRO A 450 0.21 26.17 31.56
CA PRO A 450 0.63 24.81 31.22
C PRO A 450 -0.41 23.96 30.47
N ILE A 451 -1.70 24.26 30.61
CA ILE A 451 -2.77 23.54 29.91
C ILE A 451 -2.69 23.74 28.39
N PHE A 452 -2.13 24.85 27.93
CA PHE A 452 -2.01 25.12 26.49
C PHE A 452 -0.83 24.39 25.84
N GLN A 453 0.06 23.75 26.62
CA GLN A 453 1.12 22.90 26.08
C GLN A 453 0.55 21.67 25.35
N PHE A 454 -0.68 21.23 25.68
CA PHE A 454 -1.37 20.14 25.00
C PHE A 454 -2.20 20.59 23.79
N LEU A 455 -2.09 21.86 23.39
CA LEU A 455 -2.86 22.42 22.27
C LEU A 455 -2.57 21.72 20.93
N PRO A 456 -1.32 21.38 20.58
CA PRO A 456 -1.00 20.61 19.39
C PRO A 456 -1.73 19.26 19.33
N GLU A 457 -1.72 18.49 20.41
CA GLU A 457 -2.39 17.20 20.52
C GLU A 457 -3.93 17.34 20.40
N ILE A 458 -4.51 18.37 21.01
CA ILE A 458 -5.95 18.63 20.97
C ILE A 458 -6.39 18.99 19.53
N ILE A 459 -5.62 19.82 18.84
CA ILE A 459 -5.93 20.22 17.46
C ILE A 459 -5.75 19.01 16.53
N SER A 460 -4.68 18.26 16.66
CA SER A 460 -4.45 17.04 15.87
C SER A 460 -5.52 15.97 16.13
N PHE A 461 -5.92 15.77 17.40
CA PHE A 461 -7.04 14.88 17.75
C PHE A 461 -8.35 15.33 17.08
N SER A 462 -8.62 16.64 17.06
CA SER A 462 -9.80 17.20 16.37
C SER A 462 -9.75 16.92 14.87
N GLY A 463 -8.58 16.99 14.26
CA GLY A 463 -8.34 16.56 12.88
C GLY A 463 -8.65 15.08 12.66
N LEU A 464 -8.17 14.21 13.53
CA LEU A 464 -8.47 12.77 13.49
C LEU A 464 -9.97 12.50 13.63
N VAL A 465 -10.68 13.20 14.52
CA VAL A 465 -12.14 13.10 14.67
C VAL A 465 -12.86 13.44 13.37
N MET A 466 -12.45 14.50 12.66
CA MET A 466 -13.01 14.88 11.37
C MET A 466 -12.77 13.78 10.30
N VAL A 467 -11.56 13.23 10.25
CA VAL A 467 -11.23 12.14 9.31
C VAL A 467 -12.00 10.85 9.63
N LEU A 468 -12.20 10.50 10.90
CA LEU A 468 -13.03 9.36 11.30
C LEU A 468 -14.50 9.56 10.91
N LYS A 469 -15.04 10.79 11.02
CA LYS A 469 -16.37 11.11 10.49
C LYS A 469 -16.39 10.99 8.97
N ALA A 470 -15.41 11.49 8.25
CA ALA A 470 -15.29 11.32 6.80
C ALA A 470 -15.28 9.85 6.39
N PHE A 471 -14.54 9.01 7.11
CA PHE A 471 -14.54 7.55 6.90
C PHE A 471 -15.90 6.92 7.13
N SER A 472 -16.73 7.39 8.05
CA SER A 472 -18.06 6.84 8.34
C SER A 472 -19.18 7.44 7.49
N GLU A 473 -19.00 8.66 6.96
CA GLU A 473 -20.00 9.37 6.17
C GLU A 473 -20.41 8.59 4.90
N ARG A 474 -21.73 8.50 4.65
CA ARG A 474 -22.29 7.72 3.54
C ARG A 474 -23.28 8.51 2.67
N GLU A 475 -23.86 9.55 3.20
CA GLU A 475 -24.94 10.29 2.54
C GLU A 475 -24.42 11.49 1.75
N HIS A 476 -23.35 12.12 2.23
CA HIS A 476 -22.83 13.36 1.67
C HIS A 476 -21.36 13.26 1.25
N PRO A 477 -21.07 12.86 -0.02
CA PRO A 477 -19.69 12.76 -0.54
C PRO A 477 -18.88 14.04 -0.39
N LYS A 478 -19.50 15.21 -0.60
CA LYS A 478 -18.85 16.51 -0.44
C LYS A 478 -18.43 16.78 1.00
N LEU A 479 -19.28 16.40 1.97
CA LEU A 479 -18.96 16.51 3.39
C LEU A 479 -17.77 15.62 3.74
N ALA A 480 -17.78 14.35 3.29
CA ALA A 480 -16.66 13.44 3.52
C ALA A 480 -15.34 14.00 2.96
N TRP A 481 -15.36 14.60 1.78
CA TRP A 481 -14.21 15.25 1.16
C TRP A 481 -13.72 16.46 1.96
N MET A 482 -14.64 17.35 2.37
CA MET A 482 -14.30 18.53 3.16
C MET A 482 -13.76 18.18 4.53
N LEU A 483 -14.29 17.16 5.19
CA LEU A 483 -13.81 16.70 6.50
C LEU A 483 -12.37 16.17 6.43
N VAL A 484 -12.00 15.47 5.35
CA VAL A 484 -10.60 15.08 5.13
C VAL A 484 -9.72 16.33 4.97
N LEU A 485 -10.12 17.27 4.15
CA LEU A 485 -9.38 18.51 3.94
C LEU A 485 -9.18 19.30 5.24
N MET A 486 -10.24 19.46 6.04
CA MET A 486 -10.18 20.11 7.36
C MET A 486 -9.27 19.35 8.32
N GLY A 487 -9.27 18.02 8.28
CA GLY A 487 -8.36 17.19 9.07
C GLY A 487 -6.89 17.51 8.76
N HIS A 488 -6.53 17.63 7.47
CA HIS A 488 -5.18 18.01 7.07
C HIS A 488 -4.79 19.42 7.55
N TYR A 489 -5.72 20.38 7.49
CA TYR A 489 -5.46 21.73 8.03
C TYR A 489 -5.27 21.72 9.56
N CYS A 490 -6.01 20.90 10.30
CA CYS A 490 -5.79 20.74 11.74
C CYS A 490 -4.40 20.16 12.05
N ILE A 491 -3.94 19.16 11.30
CA ILE A 491 -2.59 18.59 11.48
C ILE A 491 -1.53 19.64 11.17
N ALA A 492 -1.65 20.36 10.05
CA ALA A 492 -0.74 21.43 9.68
C ALA A 492 -0.63 22.51 10.77
N LEU A 493 -1.78 22.91 11.35
CA LEU A 493 -1.81 23.89 12.43
C LEU A 493 -1.21 23.32 13.72
N ALA A 494 -1.48 22.06 14.06
CA ALA A 494 -0.93 21.41 15.26
C ALA A 494 0.60 21.39 15.25
N ILE A 495 1.20 21.03 14.11
CA ILE A 495 2.66 21.01 13.97
C ILE A 495 3.28 22.41 13.96
N SER A 496 2.55 23.42 13.53
CA SER A 496 3.04 24.81 13.55
C SER A 496 3.38 25.35 14.94
N PHE A 497 2.91 24.68 16.02
CA PHE A 497 3.26 25.04 17.40
C PHE A 497 4.62 24.47 17.84
N ASN A 498 5.19 23.54 17.10
CA ASN A 498 6.50 23.02 17.44
C ASN A 498 7.58 24.00 17.00
N GLU A 499 8.59 24.16 17.85
CA GLU A 499 9.74 25.00 17.55
C GLU A 499 10.38 24.56 16.22
N HIS A 500 10.90 25.53 15.47
CA HIS A 500 11.59 25.32 14.19
C HIS A 500 10.74 24.97 12.97
N PHE A 501 9.43 24.73 13.10
CA PHE A 501 8.57 24.50 11.95
C PHE A 501 8.23 25.81 11.24
N ALA A 502 9.06 26.18 10.26
CA ALA A 502 8.92 27.45 9.56
C ALA A 502 7.63 27.52 8.71
N PHE A 503 7.06 28.72 8.57
CA PHE A 503 5.88 28.98 7.73
C PHE A 503 6.04 28.46 6.29
N SER A 504 7.25 28.53 5.72
CA SER A 504 7.57 28.02 4.39
C SER A 504 7.40 26.50 4.27
N GLN A 505 7.72 25.75 5.32
CA GLN A 505 7.55 24.30 5.37
C GLN A 505 6.07 23.92 5.41
N ASN A 506 5.30 24.64 6.21
CA ASN A 506 3.85 24.48 6.28
C ASN A 506 3.18 24.80 4.92
N LEU A 507 3.66 25.80 4.19
CA LEU A 507 3.17 26.14 2.86
C LEU A 507 3.38 25.01 1.85
N ILE A 508 4.47 24.26 1.90
CA ILE A 508 4.71 23.12 1.00
C ILE A 508 3.61 22.09 1.19
N TYR A 509 3.33 21.70 2.43
CA TYR A 509 2.28 20.74 2.74
C TYR A 509 0.90 21.27 2.35
N ILE A 510 0.52 22.46 2.85
CA ILE A 510 -0.80 23.05 2.62
C ILE A 510 -1.04 23.33 1.13
N SER A 511 -0.03 23.69 0.34
CA SER A 511 -0.21 23.96 -1.09
C SER A 511 -0.71 22.73 -1.85
N GLY A 512 -0.09 21.57 -1.65
CA GLY A 512 -0.50 20.32 -2.28
C GLY A 512 -1.92 19.89 -1.85
N VAL A 513 -2.16 19.92 -0.53
CA VAL A 513 -3.46 19.59 0.07
C VAL A 513 -4.56 20.53 -0.45
N THR A 514 -4.30 21.84 -0.52
CA THR A 514 -5.28 22.84 -0.97
C THR A 514 -5.63 22.67 -2.45
N VAL A 515 -4.62 22.53 -3.30
CA VAL A 515 -4.84 22.35 -4.75
C VAL A 515 -5.63 21.08 -5.02
N ALA A 516 -5.22 19.97 -4.44
CA ALA A 516 -5.93 18.69 -4.57
C ALA A 516 -7.36 18.76 -3.98
N GLY A 517 -7.49 19.40 -2.81
CA GLY A 517 -8.77 19.58 -2.10
C GLY A 517 -9.79 20.37 -2.91
N ILE A 518 -9.38 21.53 -3.44
CA ILE A 518 -10.23 22.40 -4.26
C ILE A 518 -10.62 21.69 -5.56
N ALA A 519 -9.66 21.13 -6.28
CA ALA A 519 -9.90 20.46 -7.55
C ALA A 519 -10.85 19.28 -7.39
N GLY A 520 -10.66 18.43 -6.36
CA GLY A 520 -11.55 17.31 -6.08
C GLY A 520 -12.96 17.75 -5.65
N PHE A 521 -13.08 18.84 -4.90
CA PHE A 521 -14.39 19.40 -4.57
C PHE A 521 -15.15 19.86 -5.82
N PHE A 522 -14.48 20.51 -6.75
CA PHE A 522 -15.09 20.88 -8.04
C PHE A 522 -15.48 19.65 -8.87
N CYS A 523 -14.68 18.58 -8.86
CA CYS A 523 -15.05 17.32 -9.51
C CYS A 523 -16.38 16.76 -8.94
N LEU A 524 -16.54 16.73 -7.61
CA LEU A 524 -17.76 16.31 -6.95
C LEU A 524 -18.94 17.26 -7.23
N HIS A 525 -18.70 18.56 -7.27
CA HIS A 525 -19.72 19.55 -7.61
C HIS A 525 -20.23 19.35 -9.04
N PHE A 526 -19.31 19.18 -10.00
CA PHE A 526 -19.64 18.94 -11.39
C PHE A 526 -20.39 17.62 -11.60
N LEU A 527 -19.98 16.55 -10.91
CA LEU A 527 -20.67 15.26 -10.94
C LEU A 527 -22.12 15.37 -10.45
N ASN A 528 -22.34 16.01 -9.30
CA ASN A 528 -23.67 16.21 -8.74
C ASN A 528 -24.58 17.06 -9.65
N LYS A 529 -24.02 18.08 -10.32
CA LYS A 529 -24.76 18.91 -11.29
C LYS A 529 -25.15 18.11 -12.54
N LYS A 530 -24.30 17.22 -13.02
CA LYS A 530 -24.54 16.38 -14.22
C LYS A 530 -25.60 15.31 -13.99
N GLU A 531 -25.59 14.69 -12.81
CA GLU A 531 -26.47 13.56 -12.49
C GLU A 531 -27.79 13.98 -11.81
N ASN A 532 -27.99 15.28 -11.51
CA ASN A 532 -29.19 15.83 -10.83
C ASN A 532 -29.63 15.04 -9.58
N LYS A 533 -28.70 14.35 -8.91
CA LYS A 533 -28.94 13.51 -7.74
C LYS A 533 -27.87 13.76 -6.67
N HIS A 534 -28.30 13.74 -5.42
CA HIS A 534 -27.37 13.54 -4.32
C HIS A 534 -26.91 12.08 -4.37
N SER A 535 -25.66 11.88 -4.83
CA SER A 535 -25.06 10.55 -4.87
C SER A 535 -24.73 10.11 -3.44
N ASP A 536 -25.46 9.12 -2.95
CA ASP A 536 -25.21 8.42 -1.69
C ASP A 536 -24.05 7.42 -1.89
N ILE A 537 -23.10 7.35 -0.96
CA ILE A 537 -21.95 6.42 -1.05
C ILE A 537 -22.32 5.01 -0.55
N ASN A 538 -23.57 4.69 -0.25
CA ASN A 538 -23.99 3.34 0.10
C ASN A 538 -23.95 2.38 -1.10
N GLN A 539 -24.08 2.91 -2.31
CA GLN A 539 -24.12 2.16 -3.57
C GLN A 539 -22.86 2.40 -4.41
N TYR A 540 -22.67 1.61 -5.45
CA TYR A 540 -21.69 1.81 -6.49
C TYR A 540 -22.40 2.37 -7.71
N TYR A 541 -21.83 3.44 -8.30
CA TYR A 541 -22.49 4.15 -9.41
C TYR A 541 -21.85 3.90 -10.77
N GLY A 542 -20.58 3.49 -10.81
CA GLY A 542 -19.88 3.22 -12.07
C GLY A 542 -19.73 4.43 -12.99
N TYR A 543 -19.77 5.66 -12.47
CA TYR A 543 -19.68 6.90 -13.28
C TYR A 543 -18.39 7.00 -14.10
N GLY A 544 -17.36 6.23 -13.76
CA GLY A 544 -16.12 6.17 -14.53
C GLY A 544 -16.27 5.64 -15.94
N ALA A 545 -17.31 4.85 -16.23
CA ALA A 545 -17.63 4.42 -17.60
C ALA A 545 -18.16 5.60 -18.44
N LYS A 546 -18.97 6.48 -17.84
CA LYS A 546 -19.59 7.64 -18.49
C LYS A 546 -18.68 8.87 -18.52
N TYR A 547 -17.91 9.12 -17.44
CA TYR A 547 -17.10 10.31 -17.23
C TYR A 547 -15.63 9.94 -16.97
N GLN A 548 -14.94 9.41 -17.98
CA GLN A 548 -13.57 8.88 -17.84
C GLN A 548 -12.57 9.94 -17.35
N LEU A 549 -12.58 11.14 -17.97
CA LEU A 549 -11.67 12.22 -17.59
C LEU A 549 -11.91 12.68 -16.16
N LEU A 550 -13.17 12.84 -15.76
CA LEU A 550 -13.53 13.23 -14.40
C LEU A 550 -13.09 12.17 -13.38
N SER A 551 -13.21 10.89 -13.73
CA SER A 551 -12.74 9.78 -12.89
C SER A 551 -11.23 9.82 -12.67
N ILE A 552 -10.44 10.06 -13.73
CA ILE A 552 -8.98 10.17 -13.62
C ILE A 552 -8.58 11.41 -12.81
N THR A 553 -9.19 12.57 -13.11
CA THR A 553 -8.92 13.80 -12.36
C THR A 553 -9.24 13.65 -10.88
N PHE A 554 -10.39 13.05 -10.54
CA PHE A 554 -10.77 12.82 -9.14
C PHE A 554 -9.84 11.81 -8.44
N LEU A 555 -9.35 10.78 -9.17
CA LEU A 555 -8.34 9.87 -8.63
C LEU A 555 -7.03 10.62 -8.31
N ILE A 556 -6.54 11.47 -9.23
CA ILE A 556 -5.33 12.27 -9.01
C ILE A 556 -5.51 13.21 -7.81
N CYS A 557 -6.68 13.88 -7.69
CA CYS A 557 -6.99 14.70 -6.53
C CYS A 557 -7.03 13.90 -5.23
N SER A 558 -7.61 12.69 -5.26
CA SER A 558 -7.62 11.79 -4.11
C SER A 558 -6.22 11.37 -3.69
N LEU A 559 -5.36 11.04 -4.65
CA LEU A 559 -3.95 10.74 -4.41
C LEU A 559 -3.20 11.95 -3.85
N GLY A 560 -3.47 13.16 -4.35
CA GLY A 560 -2.87 14.40 -3.84
C GLY A 560 -3.21 14.67 -2.38
N LEU A 561 -4.46 14.42 -1.95
CA LEU A 561 -4.84 14.53 -0.54
C LEU A 561 -4.29 13.40 0.34
N MET A 562 -3.87 12.29 -0.24
CA MET A 562 -3.29 11.16 0.49
C MET A 562 -1.78 11.27 0.69
N GLY A 563 -1.17 12.38 0.25
CA GLY A 563 0.29 12.51 0.26
C GLY A 563 0.99 11.57 -0.73
N PHE A 564 0.43 11.36 -1.91
CA PHE A 564 1.05 10.49 -2.91
C PHE A 564 2.33 11.14 -3.49
N PRO A 565 3.40 10.38 -3.78
CA PRO A 565 4.74 10.87 -4.10
C PRO A 565 4.88 11.88 -5.25
N ILE A 566 3.86 12.04 -6.08
CA ILE A 566 3.84 12.98 -7.21
C ILE A 566 3.47 14.42 -6.74
N THR A 567 3.10 14.59 -5.47
CA THR A 567 2.54 15.82 -4.95
C THR A 567 3.44 16.44 -3.88
N THR A 568 3.38 17.76 -3.71
CA THR A 568 4.12 18.47 -2.66
C THR A 568 3.66 18.09 -1.26
N SER A 569 2.43 17.58 -1.12
CA SER A 569 1.93 17.04 0.16
C SER A 569 2.74 15.85 0.66
N PHE A 570 3.36 15.05 -0.21
CA PHE A 570 4.22 13.95 0.19
C PHE A 570 5.47 14.43 0.97
N ILE A 571 6.19 15.43 0.41
CA ILE A 571 7.32 16.07 1.10
C ILE A 571 6.84 16.71 2.40
N GLY A 572 5.65 17.29 2.37
CA GLY A 572 5.04 17.91 3.54
C GLY A 572 4.66 16.91 4.64
N GLU A 573 4.22 15.71 4.32
CA GLU A 573 3.94 14.66 5.32
C GLU A 573 5.23 14.23 6.03
N ASP A 574 6.31 14.05 5.31
CA ASP A 574 7.60 13.71 5.90
C ASP A 574 8.14 14.84 6.79
N LEU A 575 8.02 16.11 6.32
CA LEU A 575 8.31 17.29 7.12
C LEU A 575 7.47 17.35 8.42
N ILE A 576 6.21 16.96 8.38
CA ILE A 576 5.35 16.92 9.56
C ILE A 576 5.91 15.91 10.57
N PHE A 577 6.24 14.68 10.14
CA PHE A 577 6.76 13.66 11.04
C PHE A 577 8.13 14.01 11.62
N SER A 578 9.03 14.61 10.85
CA SER A 578 10.36 15.00 11.32
C SER A 578 10.33 16.10 12.41
N HIS A 579 9.27 16.93 12.44
CA HIS A 579 9.10 18.00 13.42
C HIS A 579 8.20 17.65 14.61
N ILE A 580 7.70 16.42 14.71
CA ILE A 580 7.01 15.93 15.92
C ILE A 580 8.07 15.53 16.94
N HIS A 581 8.14 16.19 18.09
CA HIS A 581 9.13 15.88 19.13
C HIS A 581 8.97 14.47 19.70
N GLU A 582 10.06 13.89 20.21
CA GLU A 582 10.10 12.54 20.78
C GLU A 582 9.07 12.30 21.88
N HIS A 583 8.80 13.31 22.72
CA HIS A 583 7.84 13.22 23.82
C HIS A 583 6.37 13.39 23.38
N GLN A 584 6.10 13.79 22.12
CA GLN A 584 4.76 14.02 21.58
C GLN A 584 4.17 12.77 20.90
N TYR A 585 4.24 11.61 21.54
CA TYR A 585 3.74 10.34 21.00
C TYR A 585 2.28 10.40 20.54
N LEU A 586 1.44 11.15 21.27
CA LEU A 586 0.03 11.29 20.94
C LEU A 586 -0.16 12.10 19.65
N LEU A 587 0.59 13.18 19.46
CA LEU A 587 0.56 13.97 18.24
C LEU A 587 0.96 13.12 17.02
N GLY A 588 2.06 12.36 17.14
CA GLY A 588 2.53 11.44 16.11
C GLY A 588 1.49 10.37 15.77
N LEU A 589 0.89 9.77 16.79
CA LEU A 589 -0.16 8.76 16.61
C LEU A 589 -1.40 9.33 15.90
N PHE A 590 -1.88 10.50 16.32
CA PHE A 590 -3.06 11.13 15.74
C PHE A 590 -2.80 11.57 14.29
N ALA A 591 -1.63 12.12 13.98
CA ALA A 591 -1.23 12.46 12.63
C ALA A 591 -1.17 11.22 11.73
N ALA A 592 -0.46 10.18 12.15
CA ALA A 592 -0.30 8.94 11.39
C ALA A 592 -1.65 8.23 11.14
N LEU A 593 -2.50 8.11 12.16
CA LEU A 593 -3.85 7.56 12.01
C LEU A 593 -4.71 8.42 11.07
N SER A 594 -4.58 9.73 11.12
CA SER A 594 -5.32 10.63 10.23
C SER A 594 -4.92 10.43 8.77
N PHE A 595 -3.63 10.31 8.46
CA PHE A 595 -3.15 10.04 7.09
C PHE A 595 -3.61 8.70 6.56
N VAL A 596 -3.54 7.64 7.38
CA VAL A 596 -4.02 6.31 7.00
C VAL A 596 -5.52 6.31 6.75
N MET A 597 -6.30 6.87 7.67
CA MET A 597 -7.77 6.86 7.58
C MET A 597 -8.29 7.78 6.46
N SER A 598 -7.63 8.92 6.20
CA SER A 598 -7.94 9.79 5.06
C SER A 598 -7.77 9.05 3.73
N GLY A 599 -6.65 8.33 3.56
CA GLY A 599 -6.40 7.53 2.37
C GLY A 599 -7.47 6.47 2.13
N ILE A 600 -7.87 5.73 3.18
CA ILE A 600 -8.94 4.73 3.08
C ILE A 600 -10.28 5.39 2.73
N ALA A 601 -10.61 6.53 3.33
CA ALA A 601 -11.85 7.26 3.06
C ALA A 601 -11.92 7.74 1.61
N LEU A 602 -10.83 8.31 1.09
CA LEU A 602 -10.74 8.87 -0.27
C LEU A 602 -10.81 7.78 -1.36
N ILE A 603 -10.06 6.70 -1.23
CA ILE A 603 -10.11 5.59 -2.20
C ILE A 603 -11.46 4.88 -2.18
N ARG A 604 -12.08 4.76 -1.00
CA ARG A 604 -13.44 4.24 -0.92
C ARG A 604 -14.45 5.18 -1.61
N LEU A 605 -14.32 6.49 -1.41
CA LEU A 605 -15.15 7.50 -2.07
C LEU A 605 -15.00 7.40 -3.59
N TYR A 606 -13.76 7.35 -4.09
CA TYR A 606 -13.48 7.14 -5.51
C TYR A 606 -14.12 5.85 -6.04
N ALA A 607 -13.90 4.73 -5.35
CA ALA A 607 -14.40 3.44 -5.80
C ALA A 607 -15.94 3.39 -5.85
N ARG A 608 -16.62 3.99 -4.87
CA ARG A 608 -18.10 4.02 -4.82
C ARG A 608 -18.71 4.88 -5.92
N LEU A 609 -18.10 6.01 -6.24
CA LEU A 609 -18.62 6.92 -7.25
C LEU A 609 -18.25 6.47 -8.67
N PHE A 610 -17.00 6.09 -8.90
CA PHE A 610 -16.49 5.91 -10.27
C PHE A 610 -16.35 4.45 -10.71
N LEU A 611 -16.29 3.50 -9.78
CA LEU A 611 -16.17 2.08 -10.07
C LEU A 611 -17.45 1.32 -9.69
N GLY A 612 -17.52 0.03 -10.08
CA GLY A 612 -18.65 -0.84 -9.81
C GLY A 612 -19.69 -0.85 -10.94
N PRO A 613 -20.77 -1.62 -10.76
CA PRO A 613 -21.80 -1.76 -11.79
C PRO A 613 -22.51 -0.43 -12.05
N VAL A 614 -22.71 -0.12 -13.33
CA VAL A 614 -23.49 1.05 -13.75
C VAL A 614 -24.94 0.82 -13.39
N LEU A 615 -25.50 1.68 -12.54
CA LEU A 615 -26.94 1.67 -12.25
C LEU A 615 -27.70 2.10 -13.51
N GLN A 616 -28.20 1.13 -14.25
CA GLN A 616 -29.19 1.42 -15.30
C GLN A 616 -30.48 1.90 -14.61
N PRO A 617 -31.12 3.00 -15.06
CA PRO A 617 -32.46 3.32 -14.60
C PRO A 617 -33.32 2.10 -14.90
N ILE A 618 -33.98 1.57 -13.89
CA ILE A 618 -35.01 0.54 -14.09
C ILE A 618 -36.02 1.14 -15.07
N LYS A 619 -35.97 0.70 -16.33
CA LYS A 619 -37.05 0.97 -17.27
C LYS A 619 -38.26 0.29 -16.65
N SER A 620 -39.11 1.06 -15.98
CA SER A 620 -40.46 0.63 -15.65
C SER A 620 -41.12 0.34 -16.98
N ASN A 621 -41.11 -0.93 -17.40
CA ASN A 621 -42.05 -1.36 -18.41
C ASN A 621 -43.45 -1.12 -17.79
N PRO A 622 -44.26 -0.23 -18.36
CA PRO A 622 -45.65 -0.20 -17.98
C PRO A 622 -46.21 -1.57 -18.39
N LEU A 623 -46.55 -2.40 -17.39
CA LEU A 623 -47.37 -3.56 -17.64
C LEU A 623 -48.60 -3.05 -18.40
N LYS A 624 -48.62 -3.35 -19.70
CA LYS A 624 -49.86 -3.22 -20.48
C LYS A 624 -50.87 -4.16 -19.82
N SER A 625 -51.72 -3.59 -19.01
CA SER A 625 -52.96 -4.23 -18.64
C SER A 625 -53.76 -4.46 -19.93
N SER A 626 -53.80 -5.66 -20.40
CA SER A 626 -54.81 -6.16 -21.30
C SER A 626 -55.80 -6.98 -20.54
#